data_12d8f9861e9473ae1335f977c3efa36f
#
_entry.id   12d8f9861e9473ae1335f977c3efa36f
#
_cell.length_a   1.000
_cell.length_b   1.000
_cell.length_c   1.000
_cell.angle_alpha   90.00
_cell.angle_beta   90.00
_cell.angle_gamma   90.00
#
_symmetry.space_group_name_H-M   'P 1'
#
loop_
_entity.id
_entity.type
_entity.pdbx_description
1 polymer ?
#
loop_
_entity_poly.entity_id
_entity_poly.type
_entity_poly.pdbx_seq_one_letter_code
_entity_poly.pdbx_strand_id
1 'polypeptide(L)'
;MKTGFWRGFGALLLAFAAGQLGPQLDLALLAHAGQGVSGLYVLVTRLAILELVITLALGASLSVLAARSERSGQPGEGLRPALLLAAGVGLPLGLLGGLAGYLLLPRLLSGDPGQVVTALAALPWFFVAAPLRLLNGCAAFLLHARGEGPLALRCKAVELLARLLLGVALIQGLGMGLGGCFITGLLLNLGTALWLTRHLARASSGQPWWPRRDWRSQALRGCAWESQRLLAIQAFGLLAVALFAAERFWPPAPGRLDAFSSALTLALLVFAPLSALLRFLSMRLAASPAEAHPEAIRQVTHRALPVAVAVAALLALSVHRLGALYGQAGPWWTTYVLILAVSLPVRVLGNLRRAQRQAAGQFALVGRLDAGLLWLIGLPTLLAGLAMNSPLLAYAHLVLPELCILASLQRAHTKQPEFC
;
A
#
# COMPACT_ATOMS: atom_id res chain seq x y z
N MET A 1 22.72 15.03 -2.82
CA MET A 1 21.78 13.90 -2.64
C MET A 1 22.45 12.55 -2.32
N LYS A 2 23.82 12.41 -2.31
CA LYS A 2 24.46 11.09 -2.49
C LYS A 2 24.28 10.04 -1.37
N THR A 3 24.31 10.36 -0.12
CA THR A 3 24.23 9.35 0.97
C THR A 3 22.87 9.31 1.67
N GLY A 4 22.17 10.43 1.78
CA GLY A 4 20.89 10.54 2.50
C GLY A 4 19.69 9.93 1.78
N PHE A 5 19.67 9.92 0.43
CA PHE A 5 18.55 9.39 -0.36
C PHE A 5 18.35 7.89 -0.11
N TRP A 6 19.38 7.08 -0.35
CA TRP A 6 19.28 5.62 -0.23
C TRP A 6 19.07 5.14 1.20
N ARG A 7 19.64 5.88 2.19
CA ARG A 7 19.37 5.60 3.60
C ARG A 7 17.90 5.88 3.97
N GLY A 8 17.33 6.98 3.48
CA GLY A 8 15.91 7.30 3.71
C GLY A 8 14.97 6.34 2.95
N PHE A 9 15.28 6.01 1.70
CA PHE A 9 14.54 5.01 0.94
C PHE A 9 14.58 3.63 1.60
N GLY A 10 15.77 3.18 2.02
CA GLY A 10 15.93 1.91 2.74
C GLY A 10 15.11 1.86 4.03
N ALA A 11 15.07 2.96 4.80
CA ALA A 11 14.25 3.04 6.00
C ALA A 11 12.75 2.91 5.69
N LEU A 12 12.24 3.55 4.61
CA LEU A 12 10.84 3.41 4.20
C LEU A 12 10.53 2.00 3.71
N LEU A 13 11.42 1.42 2.90
CA LEU A 13 11.27 0.04 2.39
C LEU A 13 11.20 -0.97 3.54
N LEU A 14 12.12 -0.86 4.49
CA LEU A 14 12.15 -1.72 5.68
C LEU A 14 10.93 -1.50 6.58
N ALA A 15 10.46 -0.26 6.72
CA ALA A 15 9.24 0.03 7.47
C ALA A 15 7.99 -0.60 6.79
N PHE A 16 7.91 -0.61 5.47
CA PHE A 16 6.85 -1.30 4.73
C PHE A 16 6.94 -2.81 4.90
N ALA A 17 8.14 -3.40 4.77
CA ALA A 17 8.36 -4.83 5.01
C ALA A 17 7.99 -5.22 6.45
N ALA A 18 8.45 -4.46 7.44
CA ALA A 18 8.11 -4.66 8.85
C ALA A 18 6.60 -4.54 9.11
N GLY A 19 5.90 -3.65 8.37
CA GLY A 19 4.44 -3.53 8.42
C GLY A 19 3.71 -4.80 8.02
N GLN A 20 4.28 -5.61 7.12
CA GLN A 20 3.72 -6.90 6.72
C GLN A 20 3.99 -8.02 7.73
N LEU A 21 5.02 -7.88 8.56
CA LEU A 21 5.34 -8.90 9.58
C LEU A 21 4.34 -8.91 10.75
N GLY A 22 3.75 -7.78 11.10
CA GLY A 22 2.78 -7.70 12.19
C GLY A 22 1.59 -8.67 12.03
N PRO A 23 0.85 -8.62 10.91
CA PRO A 23 -0.23 -9.58 10.61
C PRO A 23 0.24 -11.04 10.56
N GLN A 24 1.47 -11.32 10.12
CA GLN A 24 2.01 -12.68 10.11
C GLN A 24 2.27 -13.21 11.53
N LEU A 25 2.79 -12.35 12.42
CA LEU A 25 2.95 -12.68 13.83
C LEU A 25 1.59 -12.97 14.50
N ASP A 26 0.59 -12.14 14.24
CA ASP A 26 -0.76 -12.35 14.75
C ASP A 26 -1.34 -13.70 14.30
N LEU A 27 -1.21 -14.01 13.00
CA LEU A 27 -1.67 -15.30 12.46
C LEU A 27 -0.93 -16.50 13.07
N ALA A 28 0.39 -16.39 13.25
CA ALA A 28 1.19 -17.45 13.87
C ALA A 28 0.76 -17.69 15.33
N LEU A 29 0.49 -16.63 16.10
CA LEU A 29 0.01 -16.74 17.48
C LEU A 29 -1.40 -17.31 17.54
N LEU A 30 -2.30 -16.88 16.64
CA LEU A 30 -3.70 -17.33 16.57
C LEU A 30 -3.85 -18.76 16.06
N ALA A 31 -2.90 -19.26 15.28
CA ALA A 31 -2.90 -20.65 14.81
C ALA A 31 -2.90 -21.66 15.99
N HIS A 32 -2.40 -21.26 17.15
CA HIS A 32 -2.36 -22.07 18.36
C HIS A 32 -3.51 -21.76 19.34
N ALA A 33 -4.38 -20.77 19.02
CA ALA A 33 -5.46 -20.34 19.93
C ALA A 33 -6.79 -21.08 19.70
N GLY A 34 -6.91 -21.88 18.62
CA GLY A 34 -8.11 -22.67 18.34
C GLY A 34 -8.39 -22.82 16.85
N GLN A 35 -9.21 -23.81 16.48
CA GLN A 35 -9.60 -24.04 15.10
C GLN A 35 -10.46 -22.87 14.56
N GLY A 36 -10.16 -22.41 13.34
CA GLY A 36 -10.92 -21.35 12.66
C GLY A 36 -10.60 -19.92 13.09
N VAL A 37 -9.90 -19.68 14.21
CA VAL A 37 -9.63 -18.33 14.74
C VAL A 37 -8.76 -17.51 13.77
N SER A 38 -7.79 -18.13 13.11
CA SER A 38 -6.98 -17.48 12.07
C SER A 38 -7.80 -17.04 10.86
N GLY A 39 -8.81 -17.83 10.48
CA GLY A 39 -9.76 -17.48 9.41
C GLY A 39 -10.60 -16.26 9.77
N LEU A 40 -11.10 -16.20 11.02
CA LEU A 40 -11.85 -15.04 11.54
C LEU A 40 -10.99 -13.77 11.57
N TYR A 41 -9.71 -13.88 11.97
CA TYR A 41 -8.77 -12.76 11.92
C TYR A 41 -8.62 -12.21 10.50
N VAL A 42 -8.40 -13.09 9.52
CA VAL A 42 -8.28 -12.69 8.11
C VAL A 42 -9.57 -12.02 7.64
N LEU A 43 -10.73 -12.60 7.93
CA LEU A 43 -12.03 -12.05 7.53
C LEU A 43 -12.25 -10.65 8.11
N VAL A 44 -12.07 -10.46 9.42
CA VAL A 44 -12.25 -9.15 10.08
C VAL A 44 -11.25 -8.11 9.54
N THR A 45 -10.00 -8.48 9.35
CA THR A 45 -8.99 -7.56 8.81
C THR A 45 -9.25 -7.19 7.34
N ARG A 46 -9.88 -8.06 6.56
CA ARG A 46 -10.31 -7.75 5.17
C ARG A 46 -11.45 -6.73 5.11
N LEU A 47 -12.31 -6.65 6.12
CA LEU A 47 -13.32 -5.58 6.19
C LEU A 47 -12.68 -4.18 6.30
N ALA A 48 -11.43 -4.07 6.76
CA ALA A 48 -10.70 -2.83 6.87
C ALA A 48 -9.90 -2.44 5.61
N ILE A 49 -10.17 -3.05 4.45
CA ILE A 49 -9.44 -2.73 3.20
C ILE A 49 -9.54 -1.25 2.82
N LEU A 50 -10.69 -0.62 3.06
CA LEU A 50 -10.88 0.82 2.84
C LEU A 50 -10.01 1.66 3.76
N GLU A 51 -9.87 1.26 5.03
CA GLU A 51 -8.98 1.93 5.98
C GLU A 51 -7.54 1.90 5.49
N LEU A 52 -7.05 0.74 5.03
CA LEU A 52 -5.70 0.61 4.47
C LEU A 52 -5.50 1.53 3.25
N VAL A 53 -6.44 1.52 2.31
CA VAL A 53 -6.39 2.36 1.10
C VAL A 53 -6.34 3.85 1.48
N ILE A 54 -7.22 4.28 2.39
CA ILE A 54 -7.29 5.67 2.82
C ILE A 54 -6.04 6.07 3.62
N THR A 55 -5.49 5.18 4.45
CA THR A 55 -4.23 5.42 5.16
C THR A 55 -3.08 5.69 4.20
N LEU A 56 -2.94 4.87 3.17
CA LEU A 56 -1.89 5.04 2.15
C LEU A 56 -2.11 6.30 1.31
N ALA A 57 -3.35 6.60 0.96
CA ALA A 57 -3.70 7.75 0.14
C ALA A 57 -3.53 9.07 0.91
N LEU A 58 -4.06 9.13 2.13
CA LEU A 58 -3.96 10.30 2.99
C LEU A 58 -2.50 10.54 3.40
N GLY A 59 -1.78 9.49 3.80
CA GLY A 59 -0.36 9.57 4.12
C GLY A 59 0.48 10.12 2.97
N ALA A 60 0.22 9.67 1.73
CA ALA A 60 0.89 10.19 0.54
C ALA A 60 0.59 11.68 0.30
N SER A 61 -0.68 12.08 0.39
CA SER A 61 -1.09 13.48 0.20
C SER A 61 -0.50 14.39 1.27
N LEU A 62 -0.62 14.01 2.55
CA LEU A 62 -0.11 14.77 3.69
C LEU A 62 1.42 14.91 3.67
N SER A 63 2.14 13.84 3.32
CA SER A 63 3.61 13.86 3.26
C SER A 63 4.14 14.77 2.15
N VAL A 64 3.47 14.81 0.99
CA VAL A 64 3.82 15.75 -0.09
C VAL A 64 3.56 17.20 0.33
N LEU A 65 2.44 17.48 1.00
CA LEU A 65 2.14 18.83 1.50
C LEU A 65 3.13 19.25 2.58
N ALA A 66 3.44 18.40 3.55
CA ALA A 66 4.44 18.68 4.57
C ALA A 66 5.83 18.94 3.97
N ALA A 67 6.24 18.14 3.00
CA ALA A 67 7.51 18.32 2.30
C ALA A 67 7.59 19.66 1.54
N ARG A 68 6.47 20.13 0.98
CA ARG A 68 6.38 21.45 0.34
C ARG A 68 6.48 22.60 1.35
N SER A 69 5.81 22.48 2.50
CA SER A 69 5.88 23.49 3.54
C SER A 69 7.31 23.65 4.07
N GLU A 70 8.05 22.57 4.22
CA GLU A 70 9.47 22.62 4.57
C GLU A 70 10.31 23.35 3.52
N ARG A 71 10.03 23.15 2.22
CA ARG A 71 10.70 23.85 1.13
C ARG A 71 10.41 25.36 1.14
N SER A 72 9.18 25.78 1.49
CA SER A 72 8.78 27.19 1.56
C SER A 72 9.30 27.94 2.78
N GLY A 73 10.17 27.32 3.59
CA GLY A 73 10.76 27.93 4.79
C GLY A 73 9.80 27.96 5.98
N GLN A 74 8.75 27.16 5.97
CA GLN A 74 7.78 27.03 7.06
C GLN A 74 7.83 25.62 7.67
N PRO A 75 8.97 25.23 8.31
CA PRO A 75 9.12 23.90 8.87
C PRO A 75 8.06 23.65 9.94
N GLY A 76 7.47 22.46 9.89
CA GLY A 76 6.43 22.05 10.84
C GLY A 76 5.04 22.57 10.52
N GLU A 77 4.86 23.46 9.53
CA GLU A 77 3.53 23.86 9.08
C GLU A 77 2.79 22.64 8.52
N GLY A 78 1.52 22.48 8.92
CA GLY A 78 0.69 21.38 8.48
C GLY A 78 0.88 20.06 9.24
N LEU A 79 1.87 19.88 10.13
CA LEU A 79 2.03 18.63 10.88
C LEU A 79 0.88 18.39 11.87
N ARG A 80 0.55 19.39 12.70
CA ARG A 80 -0.59 19.28 13.64
C ARG A 80 -1.92 19.12 12.91
N PRO A 81 -2.23 19.95 11.88
CA PRO A 81 -3.40 19.73 11.04
C PRO A 81 -3.44 18.35 10.39
N ALA A 82 -2.31 17.81 9.96
CA ALA A 82 -2.25 16.48 9.36
C ALA A 82 -2.64 15.39 10.36
N LEU A 83 -2.13 15.46 11.60
CA LEU A 83 -2.49 14.52 12.67
C LEU A 83 -3.99 14.61 13.02
N LEU A 84 -4.52 15.84 13.13
CA LEU A 84 -5.93 16.05 13.39
C LEU A 84 -6.82 15.52 12.26
N LEU A 85 -6.42 15.76 11.01
CA LEU A 85 -7.15 15.27 9.84
C LEU A 85 -7.12 13.73 9.76
N ALA A 86 -5.98 13.12 10.05
CA ALA A 86 -5.84 11.66 10.09
C ALA A 86 -6.77 11.05 11.16
N ALA A 87 -6.75 11.56 12.39
CA ALA A 87 -7.65 11.10 13.44
C ALA A 87 -9.13 11.32 13.06
N GLY A 88 -9.46 12.52 12.52
CA GLY A 88 -10.82 12.87 12.12
C GLY A 88 -11.37 12.03 10.97
N VAL A 89 -10.54 11.60 10.01
CA VAL A 89 -10.93 10.65 8.95
C VAL A 89 -11.02 9.22 9.47
N GLY A 90 -10.16 8.85 10.43
CA GLY A 90 -10.15 7.51 11.01
C GLY A 90 -11.39 7.19 11.86
N LEU A 91 -11.99 8.19 12.51
CA LEU A 91 -13.21 7.99 13.31
C LEU A 91 -14.39 7.45 12.49
N PRO A 92 -14.85 8.13 11.41
CA PRO A 92 -15.95 7.59 10.60
C PRO A 92 -15.60 6.25 9.93
N LEU A 93 -14.34 6.03 9.56
CA LEU A 93 -13.92 4.74 9.01
C LEU A 93 -14.06 3.61 10.04
N GLY A 94 -13.65 3.84 11.28
CA GLY A 94 -13.85 2.87 12.37
C GLY A 94 -15.33 2.59 12.64
N LEU A 95 -16.16 3.63 12.71
CA LEU A 95 -17.61 3.48 12.91
C LEU A 95 -18.29 2.74 11.76
N LEU A 96 -18.02 3.14 10.51
CA LEU A 96 -18.60 2.50 9.32
C LEU A 96 -18.09 1.05 9.15
N GLY A 97 -16.81 0.80 9.41
CA GLY A 97 -16.23 -0.53 9.39
C GLY A 97 -16.82 -1.43 10.46
N GLY A 98 -16.98 -0.92 11.68
CA GLY A 98 -17.66 -1.62 12.78
C GLY A 98 -19.10 -1.96 12.44
N LEU A 99 -19.88 -0.99 11.95
CA LEU A 99 -21.26 -1.22 11.52
C LEU A 99 -21.35 -2.25 10.40
N ALA A 100 -20.51 -2.11 9.38
CA ALA A 100 -20.45 -3.09 8.29
C ALA A 100 -20.11 -4.49 8.80
N GLY A 101 -19.15 -4.60 9.74
CA GLY A 101 -18.81 -5.86 10.40
C GLY A 101 -20.00 -6.49 11.13
N TYR A 102 -20.72 -5.71 11.93
CA TYR A 102 -21.92 -6.19 12.62
C TYR A 102 -23.02 -6.68 11.67
N LEU A 103 -23.17 -6.07 10.51
CA LEU A 103 -24.18 -6.44 9.51
C LEU A 103 -23.74 -7.64 8.64
N LEU A 104 -22.46 -7.71 8.29
CA LEU A 104 -21.96 -8.70 7.32
C LEU A 104 -21.48 -9.99 7.97
N LEU A 105 -20.80 -9.95 9.13
CA LEU A 105 -20.24 -11.15 9.75
C LEU A 105 -21.27 -12.23 10.05
N PRO A 106 -22.47 -11.94 10.61
CA PRO A 106 -23.49 -12.97 10.84
C PRO A 106 -23.95 -13.66 9.54
N ARG A 107 -23.99 -12.92 8.43
CA ARG A 107 -24.38 -13.46 7.12
C ARG A 107 -23.27 -14.31 6.49
N LEU A 108 -22.02 -13.88 6.65
CA LEU A 108 -20.85 -14.59 6.12
C LEU A 108 -20.53 -15.86 6.89
N LEU A 109 -20.83 -15.88 8.19
CA LEU A 109 -20.54 -16.98 9.12
C LEU A 109 -21.80 -17.75 9.53
N SER A 110 -22.88 -17.70 8.74
CA SER A 110 -24.19 -18.26 9.06
C SER A 110 -24.17 -19.77 9.35
N GLY A 111 -23.11 -20.48 8.97
CA GLY A 111 -22.94 -21.91 9.24
C GLY A 111 -22.36 -22.25 10.63
N ASP A 112 -21.83 -21.25 11.38
CA ASP A 112 -21.18 -21.48 12.67
C ASP A 112 -21.51 -20.33 13.66
N PRO A 113 -22.54 -20.49 14.50
CA PRO A 113 -22.92 -19.48 15.49
C PRO A 113 -21.79 -19.15 16.50
N GLY A 114 -20.94 -20.10 16.84
CA GLY A 114 -19.81 -19.88 17.75
C GLY A 114 -18.77 -18.92 17.16
N GLN A 115 -18.47 -19.06 15.89
CA GLN A 115 -17.59 -18.12 15.17
C GLN A 115 -18.20 -16.72 15.07
N VAL A 116 -19.51 -16.60 14.86
CA VAL A 116 -20.22 -15.31 14.86
C VAL A 116 -20.03 -14.59 16.18
N VAL A 117 -20.30 -15.28 17.32
CA VAL A 117 -20.15 -14.69 18.66
C VAL A 117 -18.71 -14.26 18.91
N THR A 118 -17.74 -15.11 18.59
CA THR A 118 -16.30 -14.81 18.75
C THR A 118 -15.89 -13.60 17.93
N ALA A 119 -16.32 -13.52 16.67
CA ALA A 119 -15.99 -12.41 15.78
C ALA A 119 -16.62 -11.09 16.25
N LEU A 120 -17.92 -11.11 16.62
CA LEU A 120 -18.63 -9.92 17.10
C LEU A 120 -18.10 -9.40 18.44
N ALA A 121 -17.68 -10.28 19.36
CA ALA A 121 -17.06 -9.90 20.63
C ALA A 121 -15.69 -9.21 20.44
N ALA A 122 -14.93 -9.64 19.43
CA ALA A 122 -13.62 -9.09 19.12
C ALA A 122 -13.67 -7.80 18.24
N LEU A 123 -14.73 -7.62 17.47
CA LEU A 123 -14.91 -6.56 16.49
C LEU A 123 -14.72 -5.13 17.04
N PRO A 124 -15.28 -4.75 18.21
CA PRO A 124 -15.13 -3.40 18.75
C PRO A 124 -13.67 -3.02 18.97
N TRP A 125 -12.85 -3.92 19.51
CA TRP A 125 -11.43 -3.68 19.77
C TRP A 125 -10.66 -3.37 18.48
N PHE A 126 -11.02 -4.04 17.40
CA PHE A 126 -10.42 -3.81 16.10
C PHE A 126 -10.80 -2.46 15.52
N PHE A 127 -12.08 -2.09 15.48
CA PHE A 127 -12.55 -0.86 14.86
C PHE A 127 -12.35 0.40 15.70
N VAL A 128 -12.33 0.29 17.03
CA VAL A 128 -11.92 1.40 17.92
C VAL A 128 -10.45 1.79 17.68
N ALA A 129 -9.61 0.86 17.26
CA ALA A 129 -8.23 1.16 16.90
C ALA A 129 -8.06 1.86 15.52
N ALA A 130 -9.11 1.95 14.69
CA ALA A 130 -9.01 2.51 13.33
C ALA A 130 -8.46 3.95 13.27
N PRO A 131 -8.95 4.92 14.07
CA PRO A 131 -8.37 6.27 14.06
C PRO A 131 -6.91 6.29 14.48
N LEU A 132 -6.50 5.43 15.40
CA LEU A 132 -5.11 5.31 15.84
C LEU A 132 -4.22 4.70 14.75
N ARG A 133 -4.70 3.67 14.04
CA ARG A 133 -3.98 3.07 12.90
C ARG A 133 -3.78 4.08 11.78
N LEU A 134 -4.83 4.83 11.42
CA LEU A 134 -4.76 5.87 10.39
C LEU A 134 -3.77 6.97 10.79
N LEU A 135 -3.86 7.45 12.03
CA LEU A 135 -2.96 8.46 12.57
C LEU A 135 -1.51 7.96 12.56
N ASN A 136 -1.23 6.75 13.02
CA ASN A 136 0.11 6.16 13.03
C ASN A 136 0.67 6.00 11.62
N GLY A 137 -0.14 5.53 10.67
CA GLY A 137 0.24 5.42 9.27
C GLY A 137 0.61 6.78 8.67
N CYS A 138 -0.23 7.79 8.85
CA CYS A 138 0.05 9.15 8.38
C CYS A 138 1.26 9.75 9.07
N ALA A 139 1.41 9.60 10.39
CA ALA A 139 2.57 10.09 11.15
C ALA A 139 3.88 9.47 10.67
N ALA A 140 3.90 8.18 10.34
CA ALA A 140 5.07 7.53 9.75
C ALA A 140 5.46 8.17 8.40
N PHE A 141 4.49 8.46 7.52
CA PHE A 141 4.75 9.18 6.27
C PHE A 141 5.30 10.59 6.51
N LEU A 142 4.78 11.31 7.49
CA LEU A 142 5.27 12.65 7.87
C LEU A 142 6.72 12.60 8.36
N LEU A 143 7.10 11.60 9.18
CA LEU A 143 8.49 11.41 9.59
C LEU A 143 9.41 11.16 8.39
N HIS A 144 8.99 10.34 7.43
CA HIS A 144 9.76 10.12 6.22
C HIS A 144 9.90 11.38 5.36
N ALA A 145 8.86 12.21 5.27
CA ALA A 145 8.88 13.49 4.57
C ALA A 145 9.90 14.46 5.19
N ARG A 146 10.00 14.47 6.52
CA ARG A 146 10.98 15.26 7.29
C ARG A 146 12.42 14.71 7.28
N GLY A 147 12.64 13.55 6.65
CA GLY A 147 13.95 12.88 6.69
C GLY A 147 14.23 12.09 7.98
N GLU A 148 13.24 11.97 8.87
CA GLU A 148 13.31 11.21 10.13
C GLU A 148 12.92 9.72 9.95
N GLY A 149 13.09 9.19 8.75
CA GLY A 149 12.76 7.78 8.40
C GLY A 149 13.37 6.72 9.33
N PRO A 150 14.64 6.85 9.77
CA PRO A 150 15.22 5.91 10.74
C PRO A 150 14.46 5.87 12.08
N LEU A 151 13.85 6.97 12.50
CA LEU A 151 13.02 7.02 13.70
C LEU A 151 11.72 6.26 13.52
N ALA A 152 11.06 6.43 12.36
CA ALA A 152 9.87 5.66 12.00
C ALA A 152 10.16 4.14 11.98
N LEU A 153 11.31 3.73 11.44
CA LEU A 153 11.74 2.34 11.40
C LEU A 153 12.00 1.78 12.81
N ARG A 154 12.68 2.53 13.69
CA ARG A 154 12.91 2.13 15.09
C ARG A 154 11.59 1.95 15.85
N CYS A 155 10.64 2.89 15.66
CA CYS A 155 9.32 2.80 16.26
C CYS A 155 8.62 1.51 15.80
N LYS A 156 8.71 1.17 14.51
CA LYS A 156 8.11 -0.04 13.96
C LYS A 156 8.76 -1.33 14.49
N ALA A 157 10.07 -1.32 14.69
CA ALA A 157 10.79 -2.45 15.29
C ALA A 157 10.36 -2.69 16.75
N VAL A 158 10.23 -1.62 17.54
CA VAL A 158 9.73 -1.69 18.92
C VAL A 158 8.29 -2.18 18.95
N GLU A 159 7.43 -1.68 18.04
CA GLU A 159 6.04 -2.14 17.90
C GLU A 159 5.96 -3.64 17.63
N LEU A 160 6.80 -4.18 16.71
CA LEU A 160 6.81 -5.61 16.41
C LEU A 160 7.26 -6.46 17.60
N LEU A 161 8.30 -6.04 18.32
CA LEU A 161 8.74 -6.74 19.52
C LEU A 161 7.65 -6.72 20.61
N ALA A 162 7.06 -5.56 20.87
CA ALA A 162 5.98 -5.42 21.85
C ALA A 162 4.72 -6.21 21.41
N ARG A 163 4.44 -6.29 20.09
CA ARG A 163 3.36 -7.13 19.55
C ARG A 163 3.57 -8.60 19.84
N LEU A 164 4.78 -9.09 19.68
CA LEU A 164 5.10 -10.47 20.02
C LEU A 164 4.89 -10.74 21.51
N LEU A 165 5.46 -9.90 22.38
CA LEU A 165 5.37 -10.07 23.83
C LEU A 165 3.95 -9.97 24.36
N LEU A 166 3.21 -8.93 23.99
CA LEU A 166 1.81 -8.74 24.40
C LEU A 166 0.90 -9.78 23.75
N GLY A 167 1.16 -10.15 22.49
CA GLY A 167 0.42 -11.19 21.80
C GLY A 167 0.54 -12.54 22.50
N VAL A 168 1.76 -12.97 22.85
CA VAL A 168 1.97 -14.20 23.64
C VAL A 168 1.24 -14.10 24.97
N ALA A 169 1.35 -12.99 25.69
CA ALA A 169 0.69 -12.83 26.99
C ALA A 169 -0.85 -12.86 26.90
N LEU A 170 -1.45 -12.12 25.97
CA LEU A 170 -2.91 -11.99 25.89
C LEU A 170 -3.56 -13.15 25.14
N ILE A 171 -2.96 -13.61 24.02
CA ILE A 171 -3.56 -14.65 23.18
C ILE A 171 -3.37 -16.03 23.83
N GLN A 172 -2.13 -16.35 24.23
CA GLN A 172 -1.76 -17.67 24.75
C GLN A 172 -1.83 -17.70 26.28
N GLY A 173 -1.22 -16.73 26.98
CA GLY A 173 -1.16 -16.71 28.44
C GLY A 173 -2.53 -16.52 29.11
N LEU A 174 -3.34 -15.58 28.63
CA LEU A 174 -4.69 -15.32 29.13
C LEU A 174 -5.80 -16.01 28.32
N GLY A 175 -5.48 -16.72 27.26
CA GLY A 175 -6.46 -17.46 26.45
C GLY A 175 -7.49 -16.57 25.74
N MET A 176 -7.21 -15.28 25.53
CA MET A 176 -8.17 -14.33 24.96
C MET A 176 -8.39 -14.48 23.44
N GLY A 177 -7.63 -15.36 22.76
CA GLY A 177 -7.78 -15.67 21.35
C GLY A 177 -7.82 -14.42 20.46
N LEU A 178 -8.85 -14.32 19.60
CA LEU A 178 -9.04 -13.20 18.67
C LEU A 178 -9.18 -11.84 19.38
N GLY A 179 -9.90 -11.81 20.51
CA GLY A 179 -10.04 -10.59 21.33
C GLY A 179 -8.69 -10.08 21.84
N GLY A 180 -7.84 -10.98 22.36
CA GLY A 180 -6.49 -10.66 22.82
C GLY A 180 -5.60 -10.11 21.71
N CYS A 181 -5.73 -10.64 20.49
CA CYS A 181 -5.01 -10.15 19.32
C CYS A 181 -5.38 -8.68 19.01
N PHE A 182 -6.66 -8.35 18.96
CA PHE A 182 -7.10 -6.99 18.64
C PHE A 182 -6.88 -6.00 19.78
N ILE A 183 -6.96 -6.43 21.04
CA ILE A 183 -6.57 -5.63 22.21
C ILE A 183 -5.07 -5.32 22.14
N THR A 184 -4.22 -6.31 21.85
CA THR A 184 -2.79 -6.08 21.58
C THR A 184 -2.59 -4.99 20.52
N GLY A 185 -3.28 -5.11 19.39
CA GLY A 185 -3.26 -4.12 18.33
C GLY A 185 -3.70 -2.73 18.79
N LEU A 186 -4.77 -2.62 19.58
CA LEU A 186 -5.28 -1.36 20.13
C LEU A 186 -4.25 -0.70 21.07
N LEU A 187 -3.70 -1.45 22.02
CA LEU A 187 -2.71 -0.94 22.98
C LEU A 187 -1.44 -0.43 22.29
N LEU A 188 -0.93 -1.20 21.31
CA LEU A 188 0.24 -0.80 20.53
C LEU A 188 -0.03 0.43 19.68
N ASN A 189 -1.18 0.50 19.02
CA ASN A 189 -1.54 1.68 18.25
C ASN A 189 -1.73 2.91 19.13
N LEU A 190 -2.28 2.76 20.34
CA LEU A 190 -2.41 3.85 21.31
C LEU A 190 -1.02 4.35 21.77
N GLY A 191 -0.14 3.46 22.19
CA GLY A 191 1.22 3.80 22.61
C GLY A 191 2.00 4.49 21.50
N THR A 192 1.96 3.95 20.28
CA THR A 192 2.59 4.52 19.09
C THR A 192 2.00 5.90 18.76
N ALA A 193 0.67 6.05 18.78
CA ALA A 193 -0.02 7.30 18.51
C ALA A 193 0.39 8.40 19.50
N LEU A 194 0.39 8.09 20.78
CA LEU A 194 0.80 9.03 21.82
C LEU A 194 2.25 9.50 21.64
N TRP A 195 3.13 8.57 21.34
CA TRP A 195 4.54 8.89 21.12
C TRP A 195 4.79 9.72 19.86
N LEU A 196 4.23 9.29 18.70
CA LEU A 196 4.38 9.98 17.42
C LEU A 196 3.72 11.36 17.44
N THR A 197 2.53 11.49 18.01
CA THR A 197 1.82 12.76 18.13
C THR A 197 2.61 13.74 18.98
N ARG A 198 3.14 13.31 20.13
CA ARG A 198 3.99 14.15 20.98
C ARG A 198 5.26 14.61 20.25
N HIS A 199 5.91 13.70 19.52
CA HIS A 199 7.13 14.01 18.78
C HIS A 199 6.85 15.05 17.68
N LEU A 200 5.88 14.83 16.82
CA LEU A 200 5.52 15.72 15.72
C LEU A 200 4.92 17.05 16.21
N ALA A 201 4.11 17.04 17.28
CA ALA A 201 3.56 18.24 17.88
C ALA A 201 4.64 19.15 18.49
N ARG A 202 5.68 18.57 19.09
CA ARG A 202 6.87 19.33 19.57
C ARG A 202 7.66 19.94 18.41
N ALA A 203 7.84 19.18 17.34
CA ALA A 203 8.52 19.66 16.14
C ALA A 203 7.76 20.78 15.39
N SER A 204 6.47 20.96 15.70
CA SER A 204 5.61 22.02 15.14
C SER A 204 5.11 22.99 16.22
N SER A 205 5.91 23.24 17.27
CA SER A 205 5.55 24.18 18.33
C SER A 205 5.24 25.56 17.75
N GLY A 206 4.14 26.18 18.22
CA GLY A 206 3.67 27.48 17.71
C GLY A 206 2.74 27.42 16.50
N GLN A 207 2.65 26.28 15.81
CA GLN A 207 1.72 26.14 14.68
C GLN A 207 0.29 25.79 15.14
N PRO A 208 -0.76 26.28 14.43
CA PRO A 208 -2.15 26.00 14.76
C PRO A 208 -2.47 24.51 14.55
N TRP A 209 -3.40 23.99 15.34
CA TRP A 209 -3.94 22.65 15.15
C TRP A 209 -4.94 22.57 14.00
N TRP A 210 -5.67 23.65 13.75
CA TRP A 210 -6.70 23.69 12.70
C TRP A 210 -6.08 24.04 11.35
N PRO A 211 -6.34 23.22 10.32
CA PRO A 211 -5.82 23.48 8.99
C PRO A 211 -6.51 24.69 8.35
N ARG A 212 -5.76 25.49 7.61
CA ARG A 212 -6.33 26.45 6.67
C ARG A 212 -7.23 25.72 5.68
N ARG A 213 -8.32 26.36 5.27
CA ARG A 213 -9.32 25.75 4.35
C ARG A 213 -8.66 25.22 3.07
N ASP A 214 -7.76 25.98 2.48
CA ASP A 214 -7.09 25.61 1.23
C ASP A 214 -6.18 24.40 1.41
N TRP A 215 -5.40 24.36 2.50
CA TRP A 215 -4.55 23.23 2.83
C TRP A 215 -5.37 21.94 3.04
N ARG A 216 -6.48 22.05 3.81
CA ARG A 216 -7.40 20.92 4.03
C ARG A 216 -8.00 20.44 2.72
N SER A 217 -8.44 21.37 1.87
CA SER A 217 -9.01 21.04 0.55
C SER A 217 -8.00 20.31 -0.33
N GLN A 218 -6.74 20.76 -0.38
CA GLN A 218 -5.67 20.10 -1.12
C GLN A 218 -5.37 18.70 -0.58
N ALA A 219 -5.29 18.53 0.75
CA ALA A 219 -5.03 17.24 1.41
C ALA A 219 -6.14 16.23 1.07
N LEU A 220 -7.40 16.64 1.22
CA LEU A 220 -8.56 15.77 0.94
C LEU A 220 -8.73 15.45 -0.55
N ARG A 221 -8.49 16.41 -1.44
CA ARG A 221 -8.51 16.15 -2.90
C ARG A 221 -7.40 15.19 -3.31
N GLY A 222 -6.18 15.38 -2.80
CA GLY A 222 -5.06 14.46 -3.05
C GLY A 222 -5.37 13.05 -2.53
N CYS A 223 -5.93 12.96 -1.32
CA CYS A 223 -6.38 11.69 -0.73
C CYS A 223 -7.47 11.03 -1.59
N ALA A 224 -8.49 11.77 -2.03
CA ALA A 224 -9.59 11.21 -2.83
C ALA A 224 -9.08 10.61 -4.16
N TRP A 225 -8.24 11.34 -4.90
CA TRP A 225 -7.68 10.86 -6.16
C TRP A 225 -6.74 9.66 -5.98
N GLU A 226 -5.92 9.68 -4.94
CA GLU A 226 -5.04 8.55 -4.64
C GLU A 226 -5.82 7.33 -4.13
N SER A 227 -6.89 7.54 -3.34
CA SER A 227 -7.81 6.47 -2.93
C SER A 227 -8.51 5.85 -4.12
N GLN A 228 -9.02 6.67 -5.04
CA GLN A 228 -9.64 6.19 -6.29
C GLN A 228 -8.66 5.34 -7.10
N ARG A 229 -7.41 5.78 -7.23
CA ARG A 229 -6.35 5.02 -7.93
C ARG A 229 -6.11 3.66 -7.28
N LEU A 230 -5.92 3.64 -5.95
CA LEU A 230 -5.65 2.41 -5.21
C LEU A 230 -6.87 1.46 -5.23
N LEU A 231 -8.08 1.98 -5.08
CA LEU A 231 -9.31 1.19 -5.17
C LEU A 231 -9.50 0.60 -6.57
N ALA A 232 -9.23 1.36 -7.62
CA ALA A 232 -9.30 0.87 -8.99
C ALA A 232 -8.34 -0.31 -9.24
N ILE A 233 -7.11 -0.22 -8.69
CA ILE A 233 -6.12 -1.31 -8.77
C ILE A 233 -6.59 -2.53 -7.97
N GLN A 234 -7.11 -2.34 -6.77
CA GLN A 234 -7.61 -3.45 -5.94
C GLN A 234 -8.84 -4.12 -6.56
N ALA A 235 -9.78 -3.33 -7.06
CA ALA A 235 -10.96 -3.84 -7.75
C ALA A 235 -10.59 -4.63 -9.01
N PHE A 236 -9.63 -4.14 -9.78
CA PHE A 236 -9.10 -4.88 -10.95
C PHE A 236 -8.47 -6.21 -10.53
N GLY A 237 -7.64 -6.21 -9.47
CA GLY A 237 -7.03 -7.43 -8.95
C GLY A 237 -8.06 -8.47 -8.51
N LEU A 238 -9.10 -8.05 -7.78
CA LEU A 238 -10.22 -8.92 -7.37
C LEU A 238 -11.00 -9.45 -8.57
N LEU A 239 -11.30 -8.59 -9.54
CA LEU A 239 -11.97 -8.99 -10.78
C LEU A 239 -11.12 -9.98 -11.57
N ALA A 240 -9.82 -9.75 -11.68
CA ALA A 240 -8.92 -10.69 -12.34
C ALA A 240 -8.96 -12.08 -11.68
N VAL A 241 -8.86 -12.15 -10.34
CA VAL A 241 -9.00 -13.43 -9.62
C VAL A 241 -10.34 -14.10 -9.92
N ALA A 242 -11.44 -13.33 -9.86
CA ALA A 242 -12.78 -13.85 -10.15
C ALA A 242 -12.91 -14.37 -11.60
N LEU A 243 -12.32 -13.67 -12.57
CA LEU A 243 -12.31 -14.09 -13.98
C LEU A 243 -11.50 -15.37 -14.18
N PHE A 244 -10.33 -15.50 -13.55
CA PHE A 244 -9.54 -16.72 -13.59
C PHE A 244 -10.26 -17.90 -12.91
N ALA A 245 -11.02 -17.65 -11.85
CA ALA A 245 -11.81 -18.65 -11.13
C ALA A 245 -13.07 -19.08 -11.90
N ALA A 246 -13.55 -18.24 -12.81
CA ALA A 246 -14.76 -18.51 -13.61
C ALA A 246 -14.48 -19.46 -14.79
N GLU A 247 -13.86 -20.61 -14.53
CA GLU A 247 -13.35 -21.55 -15.56
C GLU A 247 -14.40 -22.01 -16.54
N ARG A 248 -15.67 -22.09 -16.13
CA ARG A 248 -16.81 -22.53 -16.99
C ARG A 248 -17.06 -21.61 -18.20
N PHE A 249 -16.54 -20.37 -18.17
CA PHE A 249 -16.74 -19.41 -19.26
C PHE A 249 -15.58 -19.37 -20.27
N TRP A 250 -14.49 -20.09 -19.99
CA TRP A 250 -13.26 -20.04 -20.76
C TRP A 250 -12.88 -21.43 -21.30
N PRO A 251 -12.09 -21.51 -22.38
CA PRO A 251 -11.52 -22.77 -22.81
C PRO A 251 -10.75 -23.47 -21.68
N PRO A 252 -10.81 -24.81 -21.58
CA PRO A 252 -10.15 -25.56 -20.51
C PRO A 252 -8.64 -25.30 -20.45
N ALA A 253 -8.13 -24.99 -19.28
CA ALA A 253 -6.71 -24.82 -19.02
C ALA A 253 -6.40 -25.27 -17.58
N PRO A 254 -6.03 -26.53 -17.38
CA PRO A 254 -5.76 -27.07 -16.05
C PRO A 254 -4.69 -26.26 -15.29
N GLY A 255 -4.92 -25.97 -14.02
CA GLY A 255 -3.99 -25.25 -13.16
C GLY A 255 -3.86 -23.73 -13.46
N ARG A 256 -4.67 -23.15 -14.34
CA ARG A 256 -4.61 -21.74 -14.71
C ARG A 256 -4.85 -20.80 -13.51
N LEU A 257 -5.85 -21.09 -12.69
CA LEU A 257 -6.14 -20.31 -11.47
C LEU A 257 -5.02 -20.41 -10.45
N ASP A 258 -4.49 -21.60 -10.23
CA ASP A 258 -3.41 -21.83 -9.26
C ASP A 258 -2.12 -21.12 -9.69
N ALA A 259 -1.79 -21.21 -10.98
CA ALA A 259 -0.65 -20.50 -11.57
C ALA A 259 -0.80 -18.99 -11.42
N PHE A 260 -1.99 -18.43 -11.71
CA PHE A 260 -2.26 -17.01 -11.56
C PHE A 260 -2.17 -16.54 -10.10
N SER A 261 -2.79 -17.27 -9.17
CA SER A 261 -2.83 -16.94 -7.74
C SER A 261 -1.44 -16.94 -7.11
N SER A 262 -0.65 -17.96 -7.42
CA SER A 262 0.74 -18.08 -6.98
C SER A 262 1.60 -16.96 -7.57
N ALA A 263 1.44 -16.67 -8.85
CA ALA A 263 2.18 -15.63 -9.54
C ALA A 263 1.78 -14.21 -9.07
N LEU A 264 0.51 -14.00 -8.73
CA LEU A 264 0.05 -12.74 -8.12
C LEU A 264 0.72 -12.50 -6.76
N THR A 265 0.89 -13.56 -5.96
CA THR A 265 1.58 -13.47 -4.66
C THR A 265 3.06 -13.07 -4.86
N LEU A 266 3.73 -13.67 -5.84
CA LEU A 266 5.09 -13.27 -6.23
C LEU A 266 5.14 -11.82 -6.70
N ALA A 267 4.18 -11.39 -7.53
CA ALA A 267 4.11 -10.01 -8.02
C ALA A 267 3.96 -8.98 -6.90
N LEU A 268 3.16 -9.24 -5.87
CA LEU A 268 3.01 -8.35 -4.72
C LEU A 268 4.34 -8.15 -3.98
N LEU A 269 5.12 -9.21 -3.81
CA LEU A 269 6.46 -9.14 -3.22
C LEU A 269 7.42 -8.28 -4.08
N VAL A 270 7.42 -8.52 -5.38
CA VAL A 270 8.31 -7.86 -6.35
C VAL A 270 7.93 -6.37 -6.53
N PHE A 271 6.66 -6.01 -6.42
CA PHE A 271 6.20 -4.62 -6.58
C PHE A 271 6.29 -3.77 -5.29
N ALA A 272 6.47 -4.38 -4.13
CA ALA A 272 6.57 -3.65 -2.86
C ALA A 272 7.70 -2.59 -2.86
N PRO A 273 8.95 -2.89 -3.31
CA PRO A 273 10.01 -1.89 -3.42
C PRO A 273 9.68 -0.75 -4.38
N LEU A 274 8.96 -1.02 -5.46
CA LEU A 274 8.55 0.00 -6.44
C LEU A 274 7.53 0.97 -5.84
N SER A 275 6.61 0.47 -5.02
CA SER A 275 5.66 1.30 -4.29
C SER A 275 6.35 2.20 -3.27
N ALA A 276 7.33 1.66 -2.54
CA ALA A 276 8.17 2.45 -1.62
C ALA A 276 8.97 3.53 -2.38
N LEU A 277 9.53 3.20 -3.56
CA LEU A 277 10.27 4.15 -4.39
C LEU A 277 9.36 5.30 -4.84
N LEU A 278 8.16 5.01 -5.34
CA LEU A 278 7.19 6.03 -5.74
C LEU A 278 6.91 7.00 -4.58
N ARG A 279 6.61 6.47 -3.39
CA ARG A 279 6.28 7.28 -2.21
C ARG A 279 7.46 8.12 -1.74
N PHE A 280 8.61 7.50 -1.58
CA PHE A 280 9.81 8.20 -1.12
C PHE A 280 10.24 9.29 -2.09
N LEU A 281 10.25 9.00 -3.38
CA LEU A 281 10.67 9.96 -4.40
C LEU A 281 9.68 11.13 -4.50
N SER A 282 8.37 10.90 -4.43
CA SER A 282 7.38 11.99 -4.46
C SER A 282 7.56 12.98 -3.30
N MET A 283 7.85 12.50 -2.09
CA MET A 283 8.16 13.35 -0.93
C MET A 283 9.47 14.13 -1.15
N ARG A 284 10.53 13.47 -1.63
CA ARG A 284 11.84 14.10 -1.83
C ARG A 284 11.81 15.15 -2.93
N LEU A 285 11.10 14.90 -4.03
CA LEU A 285 10.91 15.90 -5.09
C LEU A 285 10.05 17.08 -4.59
N ALA A 286 9.00 16.82 -3.80
CA ALA A 286 8.18 17.89 -3.21
C ALA A 286 8.98 18.82 -2.30
N ALA A 287 9.98 18.28 -1.57
CA ALA A 287 10.90 19.03 -0.71
C ALA A 287 12.00 19.77 -1.48
N SER A 288 12.19 19.49 -2.78
CA SER A 288 13.28 20.04 -3.59
C SER A 288 12.78 21.14 -4.54
N PRO A 289 13.60 22.11 -4.95
CA PRO A 289 13.26 23.05 -6.02
C PRO A 289 12.97 22.31 -7.34
N ALA A 290 12.09 22.87 -8.17
CA ALA A 290 11.68 22.23 -9.43
C ALA A 290 12.85 22.03 -10.39
N GLU A 291 13.82 22.95 -10.39
CA GLU A 291 15.03 22.92 -11.20
C GLU A 291 15.94 21.73 -10.88
N ALA A 292 15.88 21.23 -9.65
CA ALA A 292 16.66 20.07 -9.21
C ALA A 292 15.99 18.71 -9.57
N HIS A 293 14.73 18.71 -10.01
CA HIS A 293 13.98 17.47 -10.29
C HIS A 293 14.58 16.64 -11.42
N PRO A 294 14.99 17.23 -12.58
CA PRO A 294 15.54 16.44 -13.68
C PRO A 294 16.81 15.68 -13.29
N GLU A 295 17.72 16.35 -12.57
CA GLU A 295 18.96 15.73 -12.10
C GLU A 295 18.68 14.66 -11.05
N ALA A 296 17.76 14.90 -10.11
CA ALA A 296 17.35 13.93 -9.11
C ALA A 296 16.76 12.67 -9.76
N ILE A 297 15.88 12.83 -10.74
CA ILE A 297 15.28 11.72 -11.49
C ILE A 297 16.36 10.96 -12.27
N ARG A 298 17.27 11.66 -12.96
CA ARG A 298 18.38 11.05 -13.69
C ARG A 298 19.23 10.18 -12.76
N GLN A 299 19.64 10.70 -11.59
CA GLN A 299 20.45 9.97 -10.62
C GLN A 299 19.73 8.71 -10.08
N VAL A 300 18.42 8.80 -9.80
CA VAL A 300 17.64 7.65 -9.37
C VAL A 300 17.47 6.64 -10.48
N THR A 301 17.21 7.10 -11.71
CA THR A 301 17.11 6.23 -12.91
C THR A 301 18.37 5.42 -13.12
N HIS A 302 19.54 6.07 -13.11
CA HIS A 302 20.84 5.40 -13.32
C HIS A 302 21.13 4.29 -12.28
N ARG A 303 20.51 4.34 -11.12
CA ARG A 303 20.69 3.30 -10.08
C ARG A 303 19.55 2.31 -10.00
N ALA A 304 18.31 2.77 -10.08
CA ALA A 304 17.15 1.90 -9.92
C ALA A 304 16.88 1.05 -11.17
N LEU A 305 17.14 1.59 -12.37
CA LEU A 305 16.91 0.85 -13.61
C LEU A 305 17.81 -0.37 -13.78
N PRO A 306 19.14 -0.29 -13.58
CA PRO A 306 20.00 -1.48 -13.60
C PRO A 306 19.60 -2.52 -12.57
N VAL A 307 19.22 -2.12 -11.36
CA VAL A 307 18.72 -3.04 -10.33
C VAL A 307 17.44 -3.72 -10.80
N ALA A 308 16.49 -2.98 -11.39
CA ALA A 308 15.26 -3.55 -11.91
C ALA A 308 15.53 -4.54 -13.06
N VAL A 309 16.48 -4.22 -13.95
CA VAL A 309 16.90 -5.12 -15.03
C VAL A 309 17.57 -6.38 -14.46
N ALA A 310 18.43 -6.24 -13.46
CA ALA A 310 19.07 -7.39 -12.80
C ALA A 310 18.04 -8.29 -12.11
N VAL A 311 17.06 -7.72 -11.39
CA VAL A 311 15.95 -8.47 -10.78
C VAL A 311 15.08 -9.12 -11.86
N ALA A 312 14.79 -8.43 -12.96
CA ALA A 312 14.05 -8.99 -14.09
C ALA A 312 14.79 -10.20 -14.70
N ALA A 313 16.11 -10.08 -14.93
CA ALA A 313 16.93 -11.18 -15.43
C ALA A 313 16.95 -12.37 -14.43
N LEU A 314 17.07 -12.07 -13.13
CA LEU A 314 17.04 -13.11 -12.08
C LEU A 314 15.68 -13.85 -12.08
N LEU A 315 14.56 -13.12 -12.16
CA LEU A 315 13.23 -13.74 -12.25
C LEU A 315 13.09 -14.61 -13.50
N ALA A 316 13.54 -14.11 -14.66
CA ALA A 316 13.48 -14.86 -15.92
C ALA A 316 14.33 -16.12 -15.86
N LEU A 317 15.55 -16.04 -15.34
CA LEU A 317 16.46 -17.18 -15.20
C LEU A 317 16.00 -18.19 -14.14
N SER A 318 15.29 -17.74 -13.12
CA SER A 318 14.82 -18.58 -12.01
C SER A 318 13.39 -19.09 -12.18
N VAL A 319 12.73 -18.85 -13.32
CA VAL A 319 11.31 -19.15 -13.53
C VAL A 319 10.94 -20.60 -13.18
N HIS A 320 11.76 -21.58 -13.57
CA HIS A 320 11.53 -23.00 -13.28
C HIS A 320 11.76 -23.33 -11.80
N ARG A 321 12.79 -22.74 -11.18
CA ARG A 321 13.08 -22.94 -9.74
C ARG A 321 11.97 -22.32 -8.88
N LEU A 322 11.52 -21.14 -9.24
CA LEU A 322 10.36 -20.48 -8.60
C LEU A 322 9.11 -21.33 -8.81
N GLY A 323 8.91 -21.88 -10.03
CA GLY A 323 7.81 -22.80 -10.30
C GLY A 323 7.81 -24.00 -9.38
N ALA A 324 8.97 -24.65 -9.21
CA ALA A 324 9.12 -25.77 -8.27
C ALA A 324 8.81 -25.37 -6.81
N LEU A 325 9.25 -24.18 -6.39
CA LEU A 325 8.98 -23.64 -5.04
C LEU A 325 7.49 -23.42 -4.78
N TYR A 326 6.76 -22.93 -5.80
CA TYR A 326 5.32 -22.63 -5.70
C TYR A 326 4.44 -23.82 -6.14
N GLY A 327 5.03 -24.98 -6.48
CA GLY A 327 4.29 -26.13 -7.01
C GLY A 327 3.66 -25.85 -8.37
N GLN A 328 4.24 -24.95 -9.17
CA GLN A 328 3.68 -24.47 -10.44
C GLN A 328 4.56 -24.86 -11.62
N ALA A 329 3.90 -25.31 -12.70
CA ALA A 329 4.53 -25.61 -13.97
C ALA A 329 3.62 -25.17 -15.13
N GLY A 330 4.17 -25.18 -16.35
CA GLY A 330 3.39 -24.92 -17.54
C GLY A 330 3.35 -23.46 -18.01
N PRO A 331 2.66 -23.21 -19.12
CA PRO A 331 2.74 -21.93 -19.84
C PRO A 331 2.15 -20.75 -19.08
N TRP A 332 1.10 -20.95 -18.28
CA TRP A 332 0.46 -19.89 -17.51
C TRP A 332 1.39 -19.30 -16.44
N TRP A 333 2.11 -20.17 -15.70
CA TRP A 333 3.12 -19.73 -14.73
C TRP A 333 4.31 -19.06 -15.41
N THR A 334 4.91 -19.77 -16.37
CA THR A 334 6.13 -19.28 -17.04
C THR A 334 5.90 -17.93 -17.72
N THR A 335 4.81 -17.79 -18.45
CA THR A 335 4.46 -16.52 -19.13
C THR A 335 4.22 -15.39 -18.14
N TYR A 336 3.52 -15.65 -17.02
CA TYR A 336 3.32 -14.62 -16.00
C TYR A 336 4.64 -14.09 -15.45
N VAL A 337 5.54 -14.99 -15.04
CA VAL A 337 6.82 -14.59 -14.44
C VAL A 337 7.70 -13.84 -15.44
N LEU A 338 7.70 -14.26 -16.71
CA LEU A 338 8.44 -13.54 -17.77
C LEU A 338 7.85 -12.15 -18.05
N ILE A 339 6.54 -12.02 -18.13
CA ILE A 339 5.88 -10.71 -18.30
C ILE A 339 6.08 -9.83 -17.06
N LEU A 340 6.01 -10.40 -15.86
CA LEU A 340 6.33 -9.70 -14.63
C LEU A 340 7.77 -9.14 -14.68
N ALA A 341 8.73 -9.97 -15.10
CA ALA A 341 10.12 -9.56 -15.26
C ALA A 341 10.25 -8.37 -16.24
N VAL A 342 9.66 -8.47 -17.44
CA VAL A 342 9.66 -7.39 -18.44
C VAL A 342 8.96 -6.13 -17.93
N SER A 343 7.95 -6.25 -17.08
CA SER A 343 7.22 -5.11 -16.53
C SER A 343 8.05 -4.27 -15.57
N LEU A 344 9.07 -4.82 -14.90
CA LEU A 344 9.83 -4.13 -13.85
C LEU A 344 10.56 -2.86 -14.31
N PRO A 345 11.38 -2.88 -15.39
CA PRO A 345 12.03 -1.67 -15.87
C PRO A 345 11.01 -0.59 -16.28
N VAL A 346 9.92 -0.99 -16.94
CA VAL A 346 8.85 -0.08 -17.35
C VAL A 346 8.18 0.57 -16.15
N ARG A 347 7.87 -0.22 -15.10
CA ARG A 347 7.28 0.27 -13.84
C ARG A 347 8.23 1.19 -13.07
N VAL A 348 9.54 0.94 -13.08
CA VAL A 348 10.50 1.88 -12.50
C VAL A 348 10.37 3.23 -13.18
N LEU A 349 10.45 3.29 -14.50
CA LEU A 349 10.33 4.54 -15.26
C LEU A 349 8.96 5.21 -15.07
N GLY A 350 7.89 4.43 -15.08
CA GLY A 350 6.52 4.90 -14.80
C GLY A 350 6.42 5.52 -13.40
N ASN A 351 6.96 4.85 -12.37
CA ASN A 351 6.93 5.36 -11.00
C ASN A 351 7.76 6.64 -10.80
N LEU A 352 8.87 6.79 -11.51
CA LEU A 352 9.65 8.04 -11.48
C LEU A 352 8.81 9.22 -12.03
N ARG A 353 8.07 9.01 -13.11
CA ARG A 353 7.17 10.03 -13.68
C ARG A 353 5.95 10.29 -12.80
N ARG A 354 5.34 9.25 -12.25
CA ARG A 354 4.26 9.40 -11.25
C ARG A 354 4.72 10.20 -10.04
N ALA A 355 5.91 9.90 -9.51
CA ALA A 355 6.48 10.61 -8.36
C ALA A 355 6.66 12.12 -8.66
N GLN A 356 7.15 12.46 -9.84
CA GLN A 356 7.30 13.84 -10.29
C GLN A 356 5.95 14.58 -10.32
N ARG A 357 4.89 13.94 -10.85
CA ARG A 357 3.54 14.51 -10.92
C ARG A 357 2.88 14.62 -9.55
N GLN A 358 3.03 13.61 -8.71
CA GLN A 358 2.54 13.67 -7.32
C GLN A 358 3.26 14.75 -6.51
N ALA A 359 4.58 14.89 -6.67
CA ALA A 359 5.35 15.98 -6.06
C ALA A 359 4.86 17.36 -6.51
N ALA A 360 4.38 17.50 -7.74
CA ALA A 360 3.70 18.70 -8.24
C ALA A 360 2.20 18.79 -7.81
N GLY A 361 1.68 17.87 -6.97
CA GLY A 361 0.28 17.84 -6.52
C GLY A 361 -0.72 17.35 -7.55
N GLN A 362 -0.28 16.83 -8.68
CA GLN A 362 -1.13 16.37 -9.78
C GLN A 362 -1.65 14.94 -9.54
N PHE A 363 -2.16 14.66 -8.33
CA PHE A 363 -2.73 13.35 -7.97
C PHE A 363 -3.89 12.96 -8.89
N ALA A 364 -4.72 13.94 -9.31
CA ALA A 364 -5.83 13.72 -10.23
C ALA A 364 -5.38 13.16 -11.58
N LEU A 365 -4.31 13.72 -12.16
CA LEU A 365 -3.76 13.25 -13.43
C LEU A 365 -3.27 11.81 -13.31
N VAL A 366 -2.46 11.53 -12.28
CA VAL A 366 -1.92 10.19 -12.03
C VAL A 366 -3.04 9.18 -11.78
N GLY A 367 -4.02 9.55 -10.93
CA GLY A 367 -5.14 8.68 -10.59
C GLY A 367 -6.02 8.33 -11.81
N ARG A 368 -6.34 9.32 -12.66
CA ARG A 368 -7.14 9.10 -13.88
C ARG A 368 -6.40 8.25 -14.91
N LEU A 369 -5.11 8.49 -15.11
CA LEU A 369 -4.32 7.70 -16.07
C LEU A 369 -4.14 6.26 -15.60
N ASP A 370 -3.77 6.05 -14.34
CA ASP A 370 -3.56 4.71 -13.79
C ASP A 370 -4.86 3.90 -13.81
N ALA A 371 -5.95 4.46 -13.26
CA ALA A 371 -7.25 3.78 -13.26
C ALA A 371 -7.78 3.61 -14.69
N GLY A 372 -7.82 4.70 -15.49
CA GLY A 372 -8.41 4.65 -16.83
C GLY A 372 -7.70 3.64 -17.75
N LEU A 373 -6.37 3.70 -17.85
CA LEU A 373 -5.63 2.81 -18.74
C LEU A 373 -5.60 1.35 -18.25
N LEU A 374 -5.62 1.12 -16.92
CA LEU A 374 -5.75 -0.24 -16.38
C LEU A 374 -7.08 -0.87 -16.80
N TRP A 375 -8.19 -0.13 -16.71
CA TRP A 375 -9.50 -0.64 -17.06
C TRP A 375 -9.77 -0.63 -18.56
N LEU A 376 -9.32 0.37 -19.32
CA LEU A 376 -9.56 0.48 -20.77
C LEU A 376 -8.66 -0.43 -21.60
N ILE A 377 -7.45 -0.73 -21.15
CA ILE A 377 -6.50 -1.58 -21.85
C ILE A 377 -6.32 -2.91 -21.13
N GLY A 378 -6.11 -2.87 -19.80
CA GLY A 378 -5.83 -4.06 -19.02
C GLY A 378 -6.99 -5.06 -19.00
N LEU A 379 -8.23 -4.59 -18.77
CA LEU A 379 -9.39 -5.48 -18.74
C LEU A 379 -9.67 -6.15 -20.09
N PRO A 380 -9.74 -5.44 -21.23
CA PRO A 380 -9.93 -6.07 -22.53
C PRO A 380 -8.83 -7.08 -22.89
N THR A 381 -7.57 -6.78 -22.60
CA THR A 381 -6.45 -7.72 -22.85
C THR A 381 -6.56 -8.98 -22.00
N LEU A 382 -6.95 -8.83 -20.72
CA LEU A 382 -7.20 -9.95 -19.82
C LEU A 382 -8.34 -10.85 -20.36
N LEU A 383 -9.48 -10.26 -20.70
CA LEU A 383 -10.65 -10.98 -21.23
C LEU A 383 -10.35 -11.69 -22.55
N ALA A 384 -9.70 -10.98 -23.49
CA ALA A 384 -9.29 -11.56 -24.76
C ALA A 384 -8.31 -12.73 -24.56
N GLY A 385 -7.34 -12.57 -23.66
CA GLY A 385 -6.38 -13.62 -23.35
C GLY A 385 -7.02 -14.88 -22.74
N LEU A 386 -7.99 -14.71 -21.85
CA LEU A 386 -8.76 -15.81 -21.28
C LEU A 386 -9.63 -16.51 -22.34
N ALA A 387 -10.33 -15.73 -23.17
CA ALA A 387 -11.17 -16.26 -24.25
C ALA A 387 -10.38 -17.01 -25.31
N MET A 388 -9.17 -16.54 -25.63
CA MET A 388 -8.29 -17.18 -26.63
C MET A 388 -7.35 -18.24 -26.02
N ASN A 389 -7.46 -18.51 -24.73
CA ASN A 389 -6.55 -19.39 -23.98
C ASN A 389 -5.05 -19.00 -24.18
N SER A 390 -4.76 -17.70 -24.26
CA SER A 390 -3.43 -17.16 -24.50
C SER A 390 -2.88 -16.52 -23.24
N PRO A 391 -1.93 -17.16 -22.52
CA PRO A 391 -1.29 -16.57 -21.34
C PRO A 391 -0.62 -15.23 -21.64
N LEU A 392 0.04 -15.11 -22.81
CA LEU A 392 0.72 -13.90 -23.22
C LEU A 392 -0.24 -12.70 -23.28
N LEU A 393 -1.39 -12.89 -23.92
CA LEU A 393 -2.38 -11.83 -24.07
C LEU A 393 -3.08 -11.55 -22.73
N ALA A 394 -3.41 -12.59 -21.95
CA ALA A 394 -4.03 -12.42 -20.64
C ALA A 394 -3.15 -11.58 -19.70
N TYR A 395 -1.84 -11.84 -19.67
CA TYR A 395 -0.92 -11.13 -18.79
C TYR A 395 -0.35 -9.83 -19.38
N ALA A 396 -0.66 -9.50 -20.64
CA ALA A 396 -0.28 -8.22 -21.24
C ALA A 396 -0.82 -7.00 -20.45
N HIS A 397 -1.86 -7.19 -19.64
CA HIS A 397 -2.36 -6.16 -18.71
C HIS A 397 -1.32 -5.69 -17.68
N LEU A 398 -0.26 -6.44 -17.43
CA LEU A 398 0.83 -6.02 -16.54
C LEU A 398 1.78 -5.00 -17.19
N VAL A 399 1.86 -4.96 -18.52
CA VAL A 399 2.85 -4.17 -19.28
C VAL A 399 2.18 -3.08 -20.13
N LEU A 400 1.15 -3.41 -20.90
CA LEU A 400 0.54 -2.47 -21.86
C LEU A 400 0.00 -1.20 -21.21
N PRO A 401 -0.80 -1.26 -20.11
CA PRO A 401 -1.23 -0.05 -19.43
C PRO A 401 -0.05 0.78 -18.92
N GLU A 402 1.01 0.15 -18.40
CA GLU A 402 2.19 0.84 -17.89
C GLU A 402 2.95 1.59 -18.99
N LEU A 403 3.10 1.00 -20.18
CA LEU A 403 3.70 1.67 -21.35
C LEU A 403 2.86 2.88 -21.76
N CYS A 404 1.54 2.75 -21.82
CA CYS A 404 0.63 3.84 -22.15
C CYS A 404 0.65 4.96 -21.10
N ILE A 405 0.72 4.61 -19.81
CA ILE A 405 0.87 5.57 -18.73
C ILE A 405 2.19 6.33 -18.85
N LEU A 406 3.28 5.62 -19.06
CA LEU A 406 4.61 6.23 -19.23
C LEU A 406 4.60 7.22 -20.42
N ALA A 407 4.09 6.82 -21.57
CA ALA A 407 3.99 7.68 -22.75
C ALA A 407 3.09 8.91 -22.49
N SER A 408 1.95 8.73 -21.81
CA SER A 408 1.02 9.81 -21.51
C SER A 408 1.63 10.83 -20.52
N LEU A 409 2.33 10.36 -19.49
CA LEU A 409 3.00 11.22 -18.52
C LEU A 409 4.19 11.99 -19.13
N GLN A 410 4.88 11.41 -20.12
CA GLN A 410 5.92 12.10 -20.88
C GLN A 410 5.35 13.23 -21.72
N ARG A 411 4.29 12.99 -22.52
CA ARG A 411 3.64 14.00 -23.36
C ARG A 411 3.07 15.17 -22.54
N ALA A 412 2.53 14.91 -21.38
CA ALA A 412 2.02 15.96 -20.49
C ALA A 412 3.15 16.87 -19.97
N HIS A 413 4.40 16.42 -19.97
CA HIS A 413 5.54 17.24 -19.57
C HIS A 413 5.89 18.31 -20.63
N THR A 414 5.76 17.98 -21.90
CA THR A 414 6.11 18.88 -23.01
C THR A 414 5.06 19.97 -23.25
N LYS A 415 3.85 19.82 -22.70
CA LYS A 415 2.73 20.76 -22.89
C LYS A 415 2.50 21.76 -21.74
N GLN A 416 3.29 21.74 -20.69
CA GLN A 416 3.20 22.81 -19.69
C GLN A 416 3.95 24.03 -20.22
N PRO A 417 3.27 25.16 -20.54
CA PRO A 417 3.95 26.44 -20.65
C PRO A 417 4.57 26.75 -19.28
N GLU A 418 5.76 27.27 -19.30
CA GLU A 418 6.42 27.87 -18.15
C GLU A 418 5.48 28.88 -17.52
N PHE A 419 4.76 28.46 -16.48
CA PHE A 419 4.11 29.43 -15.63
C PHE A 419 5.19 30.05 -14.75
N CYS A 420 5.66 31.20 -15.18
CA CYS A 420 6.37 32.19 -14.39
C CYS A 420 5.59 32.53 -13.14
#